data_2a48c3b09d6ca68a603133221f176305
#
_entry.id   2a48c3b09d6ca68a603133221f176305
#
_cell.length_a   1.000
_cell.length_b   1.000
_cell.length_c   1.000
_cell.angle_alpha   90.00
_cell.angle_beta   90.00
_cell.angle_gamma   90.00
#
_symmetry.space_group_name_H-M   'P 1'
#
loop_
_entity.id
_entity.type
_entity.pdbx_description
1 polymer ?
#
loop_
_entity_poly.entity_id
_entity_poly.type
_entity_poly.pdbx_seq_one_letter_code
_entity_poly.pdbx_strand_id
1 'polypeptide(L)'
;MTDVTRGLENYIRYKNNRWAFLTECCYTKDEVNKNDPIKLLPQKEYLELYVKLWSMAPLLAIPKTRRMTLSWVTIALYVHDAIFFRVRNNAFVSKKEDDANDLILRAKFIIDHIPASCIPKELIPKYNCKFNCLEFPENDSKIRGFPQGADQLRQFTFSGIFGDESAFWDYAEEFYSATFPTIDGGGRMTLVSSPAPGFFKRLCFDAMDVSGDINVAEYAPDYKRPMQGVRIWLNKKNRFMVMEIHYTSDPTKRDPSYKESIMNSMPRPKYLREYELEWDTYSGQPVYPEFGDIHILHEKPQPSHGLPLLIAFDFGLTPAAVIAQYEGSRLTVFKEICAVNMGAERFLPIVTAYIRLSYPTFSDLKKNWKCWVDPSGFNRNDNDERRTANTVGKAGFNPMPGGITWEARRQGVADFLSGLDKGKPTFQIYEKDCPVLTKGFKGGYHYPDKAVELAPNQLRPLKNAASHPHDCLQYVCGGVKSIRVDQGLRIPSPSYSKETRNVRPRI
;
A
#
# COMPACT_ATOMS: atom_id res chain seq x y z
N MET A 1 54.22 4.94 -15.92
CA MET A 1 53.47 4.51 -14.72
C MET A 1 53.42 2.99 -14.74
N THR A 2 53.83 2.33 -13.67
CA THR A 2 53.70 0.88 -13.58
C THR A 2 52.24 0.49 -13.41
N ASP A 3 51.81 -0.70 -13.87
CA ASP A 3 50.41 -1.17 -13.75
C ASP A 3 49.93 -1.14 -12.29
N VAL A 4 50.83 -1.34 -11.33
CA VAL A 4 50.53 -1.25 -9.89
C VAL A 4 50.14 0.16 -9.45
N THR A 5 50.84 1.18 -9.93
CA THR A 5 50.57 2.59 -9.59
C THR A 5 49.19 2.99 -10.11
N ARG A 6 48.86 2.63 -11.34
CA ARG A 6 47.54 2.88 -11.95
C ARG A 6 46.42 2.13 -11.19
N GLY A 7 46.67 0.91 -10.76
CA GLY A 7 45.69 0.13 -9.97
C GLY A 7 45.34 0.79 -8.64
N LEU A 8 46.36 1.35 -7.95
CA LEU A 8 46.17 2.05 -6.67
C LEU A 8 45.41 3.39 -6.89
N GLU A 9 45.76 4.14 -7.92
CA GLU A 9 45.05 5.38 -8.27
C GLU A 9 43.57 5.10 -8.55
N ASN A 10 43.25 4.06 -9.32
CA ASN A 10 41.89 3.61 -9.57
C ASN A 10 41.16 3.20 -8.27
N TYR A 11 41.80 2.44 -7.40
CA TYR A 11 41.25 2.06 -6.10
C TYR A 11 40.85 3.29 -5.27
N ILE A 12 41.72 4.28 -5.18
CA ILE A 12 41.47 5.54 -4.47
C ILE A 12 40.34 6.32 -5.13
N ARG A 13 40.33 6.39 -6.46
CA ARG A 13 39.28 7.06 -7.24
C ARG A 13 37.91 6.44 -6.95
N TYR A 14 37.79 5.11 -7.02
CA TYR A 14 36.52 4.43 -6.80
C TYR A 14 36.08 4.44 -5.35
N LYS A 15 37.01 4.39 -4.41
CA LYS A 15 36.71 4.59 -2.98
C LYS A 15 36.03 5.93 -2.71
N ASN A 16 36.46 6.99 -3.39
CA ASN A 16 35.97 8.35 -3.18
C ASN A 16 34.81 8.72 -4.10
N ASN A 17 34.59 8.00 -5.18
CA ASN A 17 33.52 8.25 -6.16
C ASN A 17 32.67 6.99 -6.37
N ARG A 18 31.60 6.89 -5.59
CA ARG A 18 30.64 5.77 -5.68
C ARG A 18 30.00 5.64 -7.05
N TRP A 19 29.63 6.78 -7.68
CA TRP A 19 29.01 6.75 -8.99
C TRP A 19 29.94 6.15 -10.06
N ALA A 20 31.18 6.57 -10.07
CA ALA A 20 32.19 5.99 -10.97
C ALA A 20 32.39 4.48 -10.70
N PHE A 21 32.47 4.05 -9.43
CA PHE A 21 32.55 2.63 -9.08
C PHE A 21 31.37 1.84 -9.62
N LEU A 22 30.14 2.33 -9.41
CA LEU A 22 28.93 1.65 -9.85
C LEU A 22 28.88 1.50 -11.38
N THR A 23 29.19 2.56 -12.09
CA THR A 23 28.99 2.62 -13.57
C THR A 23 30.15 2.07 -14.39
N GLU A 24 31.35 1.99 -13.80
CA GLU A 24 32.53 1.50 -14.50
C GLU A 24 32.96 0.09 -14.04
N CYS A 25 32.60 -0.31 -12.78
CA CYS A 25 33.08 -1.57 -12.21
C CYS A 25 31.98 -2.59 -11.93
N CYS A 26 30.71 -2.14 -11.76
CA CYS A 26 29.66 -3.04 -11.32
C CYS A 26 28.79 -3.51 -12.49
N TYR A 27 28.60 -4.81 -12.56
CA TYR A 27 27.74 -5.47 -13.55
C TYR A 27 26.40 -5.90 -12.94
N THR A 28 25.39 -5.98 -13.76
CA THR A 28 24.06 -6.53 -13.46
C THR A 28 23.70 -7.64 -14.43
N LYS A 29 22.73 -8.47 -14.08
CA LYS A 29 22.16 -9.49 -14.95
C LYS A 29 20.91 -8.98 -15.65
N ASP A 30 20.81 -9.24 -16.96
CA ASP A 30 19.60 -9.06 -17.75
C ASP A 30 19.16 -10.44 -18.28
N GLU A 31 18.35 -11.14 -17.52
CA GLU A 31 17.90 -12.51 -17.81
C GLU A 31 17.03 -12.60 -19.07
N VAL A 32 16.52 -11.48 -19.55
CA VAL A 32 15.68 -11.40 -20.77
C VAL A 32 16.53 -11.29 -22.02
N ASN A 33 17.69 -10.64 -21.94
CA ASN A 33 18.57 -10.44 -23.10
C ASN A 33 19.57 -11.60 -23.24
N LYS A 34 19.23 -12.56 -24.08
CA LYS A 34 20.05 -13.75 -24.35
C LYS A 34 21.42 -13.45 -24.96
N ASN A 35 21.55 -12.35 -25.72
CA ASN A 35 22.77 -12.02 -26.44
C ASN A 35 23.77 -11.25 -25.56
N ASP A 36 23.30 -10.49 -24.59
CA ASP A 36 24.11 -9.70 -23.68
C ASP A 36 23.48 -9.68 -22.28
N PRO A 37 23.58 -10.83 -21.55
CA PRO A 37 22.94 -10.98 -20.25
C PRO A 37 23.68 -10.31 -19.09
N ILE A 38 24.94 -9.90 -19.29
CA ILE A 38 25.78 -9.29 -18.28
C ILE A 38 26.23 -7.90 -18.76
N LYS A 39 25.71 -6.86 -18.07
CA LYS A 39 25.94 -5.46 -18.48
C LYS A 39 26.44 -4.63 -17.30
N LEU A 40 27.21 -3.60 -17.58
CA LEU A 40 27.48 -2.54 -16.59
C LEU A 40 26.17 -1.94 -16.10
N LEU A 41 26.17 -1.48 -14.85
CA LEU A 41 25.03 -0.71 -14.33
C LEU A 41 24.80 0.54 -15.22
N PRO A 42 23.52 0.81 -15.57
CA PRO A 42 23.22 1.85 -16.55
C PRO A 42 23.49 3.25 -15.96
N GLN A 43 24.09 4.10 -16.80
CA GLN A 43 24.31 5.51 -16.47
C GLN A 43 23.03 6.32 -16.77
N LYS A 44 22.19 6.50 -15.72
CA LYS A 44 20.93 7.26 -15.82
C LYS A 44 20.89 8.34 -14.74
N GLU A 45 20.39 9.50 -15.12
CA GLU A 45 20.34 10.69 -14.23
C GLU A 45 19.67 10.41 -12.88
N TYR A 46 18.52 9.71 -12.87
CA TYR A 46 17.82 9.39 -11.63
C TYR A 46 18.60 8.43 -10.72
N LEU A 47 19.45 7.56 -11.28
CA LEU A 47 20.34 6.70 -10.50
C LEU A 47 21.51 7.47 -9.93
N GLU A 48 22.08 8.41 -10.68
CA GLU A 48 23.13 9.29 -10.17
C GLU A 48 22.62 10.14 -9.01
N LEU A 49 21.43 10.73 -9.16
CA LEU A 49 20.78 11.48 -8.09
C LEU A 49 20.51 10.61 -6.87
N TYR A 50 20.04 9.38 -7.07
CA TYR A 50 19.88 8.41 -5.98
C TYR A 50 21.17 8.14 -5.22
N VAL A 51 22.28 7.90 -5.92
CA VAL A 51 23.61 7.66 -5.30
C VAL A 51 24.10 8.87 -4.51
N LYS A 52 23.84 10.09 -4.99
CA LYS A 52 24.13 11.33 -4.25
C LYS A 52 23.30 11.43 -2.98
N LEU A 53 21.98 11.22 -3.06
CA LEU A 53 21.09 11.24 -1.89
C LEU A 53 21.45 10.15 -0.88
N TRP A 54 21.77 8.94 -1.35
CA TRP A 54 22.19 7.85 -0.49
C TRP A 54 23.46 8.20 0.28
N SER A 55 24.38 8.93 -0.33
CA SER A 55 25.62 9.36 0.33
C SER A 55 25.39 10.40 1.44
N MET A 56 24.32 11.19 1.32
CA MET A 56 23.99 12.32 2.22
C MET A 56 22.96 11.94 3.30
N ALA A 57 21.94 11.17 2.93
CA ALA A 57 20.84 10.82 3.83
C ALA A 57 21.04 9.43 4.43
N PRO A 58 21.20 9.31 5.76
CA PRO A 58 21.31 8.01 6.41
C PRO A 58 20.00 7.23 6.42
N LEU A 59 18.85 7.90 6.46
CA LEU A 59 17.51 7.31 6.41
C LEU A 59 16.87 7.63 5.07
N LEU A 60 16.65 6.61 4.23
CA LEU A 60 16.19 6.80 2.87
C LEU A 60 15.11 5.78 2.50
N ALA A 61 13.97 6.26 2.03
CA ALA A 61 12.88 5.45 1.51
C ALA A 61 12.68 5.73 0.03
N ILE A 62 12.62 4.67 -0.80
CA ILE A 62 12.54 4.77 -2.25
C ILE A 62 11.29 4.06 -2.75
N PRO A 63 10.13 4.72 -2.79
CA PRO A 63 9.01 4.24 -3.57
C PRO A 63 9.33 4.33 -5.07
N LYS A 64 9.19 3.22 -5.76
CA LYS A 64 9.64 3.14 -7.17
C LYS A 64 8.71 2.32 -8.04
N THR A 65 8.67 2.64 -9.32
CA THR A 65 8.11 1.78 -10.36
C THR A 65 8.96 0.50 -10.50
N ARG A 66 8.36 -0.59 -10.91
CA ARG A 66 9.09 -1.83 -11.22
C ARG A 66 10.14 -1.64 -12.32
N ARG A 67 11.20 -2.46 -12.28
CA ARG A 67 12.28 -2.51 -13.27
C ARG A 67 13.04 -1.18 -13.45
N MET A 68 13.34 -0.51 -12.32
CA MET A 68 14.13 0.71 -12.27
C MET A 68 15.59 0.48 -11.81
N THR A 69 16.05 -0.76 -11.77
CA THR A 69 17.43 -1.17 -11.43
C THR A 69 17.87 -0.82 -9.99
N LEU A 70 16.98 -0.28 -9.16
CA LEU A 70 17.34 0.27 -7.84
C LEU A 70 17.88 -0.78 -6.86
N SER A 71 17.31 -1.99 -6.83
CA SER A 71 17.84 -3.06 -5.95
C SER A 71 19.30 -3.39 -6.28
N TRP A 72 19.67 -3.46 -7.58
CA TRP A 72 21.05 -3.66 -7.99
C TRP A 72 21.97 -2.51 -7.59
N VAL A 73 21.54 -1.27 -7.80
CA VAL A 73 22.31 -0.07 -7.42
C VAL A 73 22.48 -0.02 -5.91
N THR A 74 21.43 -0.31 -5.13
CA THR A 74 21.51 -0.33 -3.67
C THR A 74 22.49 -1.40 -3.18
N ILE A 75 22.40 -2.62 -3.73
CA ILE A 75 23.37 -3.69 -3.40
C ILE A 75 24.80 -3.24 -3.72
N ALA A 76 25.04 -2.64 -4.89
CA ALA A 76 26.36 -2.15 -5.28
C ALA A 76 26.90 -1.05 -4.35
N LEU A 77 26.05 -0.19 -3.79
CA LEU A 77 26.41 0.80 -2.78
C LEU A 77 26.89 0.15 -1.47
N TYR A 78 26.21 -0.90 -1.02
CA TYR A 78 26.63 -1.63 0.18
C TYR A 78 27.85 -2.53 -0.07
N VAL A 79 28.02 -3.05 -1.29
CA VAL A 79 29.26 -3.74 -1.72
C VAL A 79 30.43 -2.77 -1.73
N HIS A 80 30.24 -1.55 -2.26
CA HIS A 80 31.25 -0.49 -2.18
C HIS A 80 31.66 -0.22 -0.72
N ASP A 81 30.66 -0.09 0.16
CA ASP A 81 30.90 0.15 1.58
C ASP A 81 31.73 -0.99 2.22
N ALA A 82 31.40 -2.25 1.91
CA ALA A 82 32.09 -3.42 2.43
C ALA A 82 33.52 -3.62 1.87
N ILE A 83 33.78 -3.22 0.63
CA ILE A 83 35.10 -3.36 0.00
C ILE A 83 36.07 -2.26 0.45
N PHE A 84 35.60 -1.01 0.44
CA PHE A 84 36.48 0.15 0.62
C PHE A 84 36.63 0.62 2.06
N PHE A 85 35.77 0.16 2.98
CA PHE A 85 35.82 0.54 4.39
C PHE A 85 35.90 -0.68 5.30
N ARG A 86 36.49 -0.49 6.46
CA ARG A 86 36.66 -1.55 7.45
C ARG A 86 35.46 -1.60 8.42
N VAL A 87 35.28 -2.76 9.02
CA VAL A 87 34.30 -2.99 10.10
C VAL A 87 32.88 -2.59 9.68
N ARG A 88 32.50 -2.97 8.44
CA ARG A 88 31.14 -2.70 7.95
C ARG A 88 30.26 -3.95 8.14
N ASN A 89 29.26 -3.83 8.98
CA ASN A 89 28.26 -4.88 9.21
C ASN A 89 26.95 -4.45 8.57
N ASN A 90 26.61 -4.99 7.39
CA ASN A 90 25.45 -4.61 6.61
C ASN A 90 24.42 -5.74 6.60
N ALA A 91 23.13 -5.41 6.76
CA ALA A 91 22.01 -6.34 6.65
C ALA A 91 21.24 -6.12 5.35
N PHE A 92 20.97 -7.19 4.61
CA PHE A 92 20.01 -7.21 3.49
C PHE A 92 18.77 -7.95 3.93
N VAL A 93 17.62 -7.30 3.82
CA VAL A 93 16.37 -7.82 4.34
C VAL A 93 15.35 -7.94 3.22
N SER A 94 14.68 -9.06 3.15
CA SER A 94 13.58 -9.30 2.22
C SER A 94 12.44 -10.06 2.89
N LYS A 95 11.34 -10.28 2.18
CA LYS A 95 10.14 -10.91 2.73
C LYS A 95 10.41 -12.33 3.22
N LYS A 96 11.22 -13.11 2.48
CA LYS A 96 11.57 -14.50 2.78
C LYS A 96 13.07 -14.66 2.86
N GLU A 97 13.51 -15.76 3.47
CA GLU A 97 14.93 -16.10 3.61
C GLU A 97 15.60 -16.34 2.26
N ASP A 98 14.95 -17.06 1.35
CA ASP A 98 15.47 -17.30 0.00
C ASP A 98 15.62 -15.99 -0.78
N ASP A 99 14.64 -15.08 -0.68
CA ASP A 99 14.71 -13.76 -1.32
C ASP A 99 15.89 -12.94 -0.76
N ALA A 100 16.15 -13.03 0.55
CA ALA A 100 17.31 -12.39 1.17
C ALA A 100 18.64 -13.01 0.69
N ASN A 101 18.70 -14.33 0.54
CA ASN A 101 19.87 -15.00 -0.03
C ASN A 101 20.10 -14.59 -1.50
N ASP A 102 19.07 -14.37 -2.28
CA ASP A 102 19.21 -13.84 -3.64
C ASP A 102 19.88 -12.45 -3.68
N LEU A 103 19.60 -11.59 -2.70
CA LEU A 103 20.31 -10.31 -2.57
C LEU A 103 21.80 -10.52 -2.27
N ILE A 104 22.14 -11.49 -1.44
CA ILE A 104 23.54 -11.87 -1.15
C ILE A 104 24.23 -12.41 -2.41
N LEU A 105 23.56 -13.25 -3.19
CA LEU A 105 24.10 -13.79 -4.44
C LEU A 105 24.31 -12.69 -5.51
N ARG A 106 23.45 -11.66 -5.54
CA ARG A 106 23.66 -10.47 -6.39
C ARG A 106 24.88 -9.67 -5.93
N ALA A 107 25.07 -9.49 -4.60
CA ALA A 107 26.28 -8.84 -4.07
C ALA A 107 27.55 -9.62 -4.46
N LYS A 108 27.52 -10.95 -4.31
CA LYS A 108 28.60 -11.84 -4.76
C LYS A 108 28.86 -11.66 -6.25
N PHE A 109 27.82 -11.67 -7.08
CA PHE A 109 27.93 -11.50 -8.52
C PHE A 109 28.63 -10.18 -8.88
N ILE A 110 28.27 -9.07 -8.23
CA ILE A 110 28.92 -7.77 -8.46
C ILE A 110 30.44 -7.87 -8.16
N ILE A 111 30.80 -8.45 -7.02
CA ILE A 111 32.21 -8.56 -6.60
C ILE A 111 33.02 -9.42 -7.58
N ASP A 112 32.48 -10.56 -8.00
CA ASP A 112 33.13 -11.50 -8.92
C ASP A 112 33.38 -10.90 -10.32
N HIS A 113 32.56 -9.94 -10.71
CA HIS A 113 32.61 -9.31 -12.04
C HIS A 113 33.30 -7.94 -12.06
N ILE A 114 33.93 -7.51 -10.94
CA ILE A 114 34.76 -6.29 -10.97
C ILE A 114 35.95 -6.54 -11.90
N PRO A 115 36.10 -5.75 -13.01
CA PRO A 115 37.20 -5.96 -13.93
C PRO A 115 38.55 -5.68 -13.27
N ALA A 116 39.54 -6.54 -13.51
CA ALA A 116 40.91 -6.33 -13.03
C ALA A 116 41.54 -5.04 -13.63
N SER A 117 41.05 -4.58 -14.78
CA SER A 117 41.44 -3.30 -15.36
C SER A 117 40.93 -2.08 -14.58
N CYS A 118 39.82 -2.24 -13.81
CA CYS A 118 39.31 -1.22 -12.91
C CYS A 118 40.03 -1.29 -11.57
N ILE A 119 39.95 -2.43 -10.89
CA ILE A 119 40.58 -2.66 -9.59
C ILE A 119 41.32 -4.02 -9.65
N PRO A 120 42.65 -4.04 -9.46
CA PRO A 120 43.40 -5.28 -9.33
C PRO A 120 42.79 -6.19 -8.25
N LYS A 121 42.73 -7.49 -8.53
CA LYS A 121 42.09 -8.47 -7.61
C LYS A 121 42.73 -8.50 -6.23
N GLU A 122 44.00 -8.18 -6.17
CA GLU A 122 44.81 -8.13 -4.93
C GLU A 122 44.40 -6.97 -4.00
N LEU A 123 43.74 -5.93 -4.56
CA LEU A 123 43.24 -4.78 -3.80
C LEU A 123 41.79 -4.96 -3.35
N ILE A 124 41.09 -5.99 -3.85
CA ILE A 124 39.74 -6.34 -3.39
C ILE A 124 39.89 -7.30 -2.22
N PRO A 125 39.32 -6.98 -1.02
CA PRO A 125 39.39 -7.88 0.13
C PRO A 125 38.83 -9.26 -0.23
N LYS A 126 39.56 -10.32 0.12
CA LYS A 126 39.07 -11.68 -0.04
C LYS A 126 37.82 -11.89 0.79
N TYR A 127 36.88 -12.66 0.27
CA TYR A 127 35.65 -12.93 0.96
C TYR A 127 35.30 -14.43 0.98
N ASN A 128 34.58 -14.83 2.02
CA ASN A 128 33.92 -16.13 2.14
C ASN A 128 32.43 -15.97 1.89
N CYS A 129 31.87 -16.81 1.01
CA CYS A 129 30.43 -16.84 0.77
C CYS A 129 29.83 -18.07 1.48
N LYS A 130 28.94 -17.81 2.41
CA LYS A 130 28.08 -18.81 3.06
C LYS A 130 26.63 -18.54 2.69
N PHE A 131 25.72 -19.43 3.03
CA PHE A 131 24.30 -19.16 2.92
C PHE A 131 23.96 -17.89 3.70
N ASN A 132 23.27 -16.95 3.07
CA ASN A 132 22.89 -15.66 3.62
C ASN A 132 24.05 -14.80 4.17
N CYS A 133 25.31 -15.00 3.77
CA CYS A 133 26.40 -14.20 4.31
C CYS A 133 27.61 -14.10 3.37
N LEU A 134 28.08 -12.89 3.16
CA LEU A 134 29.42 -12.59 2.65
C LEU A 134 30.27 -12.03 3.80
N GLU A 135 31.39 -12.67 4.10
CA GLU A 135 32.34 -12.25 5.14
C GLU A 135 33.66 -11.85 4.48
N PHE A 136 34.19 -10.69 4.86
CA PHE A 136 35.46 -10.14 4.38
C PHE A 136 36.46 -10.13 5.56
N PRO A 137 37.22 -11.22 5.79
CA PRO A 137 38.08 -11.32 6.97
C PRO A 137 39.19 -10.27 7.00
N GLU A 138 39.72 -9.82 5.85
CA GLU A 138 40.85 -8.88 5.76
C GLU A 138 40.50 -7.47 6.26
N ASN A 139 39.21 -7.06 6.18
CA ASN A 139 38.77 -5.74 6.65
C ASN A 139 37.67 -5.80 7.71
N ASP A 140 37.35 -6.99 8.22
CA ASP A 140 36.32 -7.25 9.23
C ASP A 140 34.92 -6.74 8.84
N SER A 141 34.60 -6.87 7.57
CA SER A 141 33.27 -6.44 7.05
C SER A 141 32.38 -7.66 6.75
N LYS A 142 31.07 -7.47 6.82
CA LYS A 142 30.06 -8.51 6.53
C LYS A 142 28.84 -7.93 5.83
N ILE A 143 28.25 -8.72 4.92
CA ILE A 143 26.92 -8.48 4.37
C ILE A 143 26.08 -9.72 4.66
N ARG A 144 25.00 -9.57 5.41
CA ARG A 144 24.15 -10.68 5.87
C ARG A 144 22.73 -10.53 5.36
N GLY A 145 22.12 -11.64 4.89
CA GLY A 145 20.73 -11.72 4.50
C GLY A 145 19.84 -12.15 5.66
N PHE A 146 18.69 -11.50 5.82
CA PHE A 146 17.69 -11.82 6.83
C PHE A 146 16.27 -11.78 6.24
N PRO A 147 15.37 -12.67 6.65
CA PRO A 147 13.95 -12.47 6.42
C PRO A 147 13.41 -11.33 7.29
N GLN A 148 12.21 -10.85 7.02
CA GLN A 148 11.55 -9.71 7.68
C GLN A 148 11.27 -9.85 9.19
N GLY A 149 11.73 -10.89 9.87
CA GLY A 149 11.46 -11.12 11.29
C GLY A 149 12.15 -10.10 12.21
N ALA A 150 11.39 -9.51 13.14
CA ALA A 150 11.86 -8.43 14.02
C ALA A 150 13.00 -8.84 14.98
N ASP A 151 12.99 -10.08 15.47
CA ASP A 151 13.90 -10.50 16.54
C ASP A 151 15.31 -10.87 16.06
N GLN A 152 15.46 -11.21 14.78
CA GLN A 152 16.74 -11.69 14.24
C GLN A 152 17.83 -10.62 14.18
N LEU A 153 17.44 -9.35 14.04
CA LEU A 153 18.36 -8.23 13.89
C LEU A 153 18.74 -7.58 15.24
N ARG A 154 17.92 -7.74 16.27
CA ARG A 154 18.12 -7.08 17.59
C ARG A 154 19.46 -7.37 18.26
N GLN A 155 20.04 -8.54 18.01
CA GLN A 155 21.31 -8.97 18.60
C GLN A 155 22.55 -8.38 17.91
N PHE A 156 22.37 -7.60 16.84
CA PHE A 156 23.49 -7.05 16.08
C PHE A 156 23.45 -5.52 16.08
N THR A 157 24.63 -4.92 15.90
CA THR A 157 24.75 -3.50 15.52
C THR A 157 25.12 -3.44 14.05
N PHE A 158 24.38 -2.62 13.27
CA PHE A 158 24.57 -2.52 11.84
C PHE A 158 25.13 -1.17 11.41
N SER A 159 26.09 -1.21 10.47
CA SER A 159 26.53 -0.03 9.72
C SER A 159 25.46 0.42 8.72
N GLY A 160 24.69 -0.53 8.21
CA GLY A 160 23.62 -0.25 7.28
C GLY A 160 22.63 -1.40 7.13
N ILE A 161 21.39 -1.04 6.88
CA ILE A 161 20.28 -1.97 6.61
C ILE A 161 19.68 -1.61 5.26
N PHE A 162 19.61 -2.58 4.36
CA PHE A 162 18.89 -2.50 3.09
C PHE A 162 17.65 -3.38 3.16
N GLY A 163 16.46 -2.80 3.00
CA GLY A 163 15.20 -3.51 2.88
C GLY A 163 14.67 -3.47 1.46
N ASP A 164 14.56 -4.63 0.81
CA ASP A 164 13.98 -4.74 -0.53
C ASP A 164 12.52 -5.16 -0.46
N GLU A 165 11.70 -4.55 -1.31
CA GLU A 165 10.24 -4.71 -1.39
C GLU A 165 9.52 -4.57 -0.01
N SER A 166 9.98 -3.58 0.79
CA SER A 166 9.58 -3.37 2.19
C SER A 166 8.10 -3.04 2.38
N ALA A 167 7.40 -2.51 1.37
CA ALA A 167 5.96 -2.28 1.43
C ALA A 167 5.11 -3.57 1.50
N PHE A 168 5.70 -4.71 1.13
CA PHE A 168 5.03 -6.02 1.11
C PHE A 168 5.40 -6.91 2.29
N TRP A 169 6.10 -6.38 3.29
CA TRP A 169 6.43 -7.10 4.50
C TRP A 169 5.22 -7.19 5.44
N ASP A 170 4.99 -8.38 5.98
CA ASP A 170 3.84 -8.64 6.85
C ASP A 170 4.03 -8.01 8.25
N TYR A 171 5.30 -7.85 8.69
CA TYR A 171 5.70 -7.34 10.01
C TYR A 171 6.59 -6.09 9.91
N ALA A 172 6.32 -5.21 8.93
CA ALA A 172 7.17 -4.06 8.63
C ALA A 172 7.30 -3.05 9.79
N GLU A 173 6.25 -2.85 10.58
CA GLU A 173 6.24 -1.92 11.71
C GLU A 173 7.02 -2.47 12.90
N GLU A 174 6.82 -3.75 13.22
CA GLU A 174 7.56 -4.47 14.25
C GLU A 174 9.04 -4.56 13.89
N PHE A 175 9.34 -4.86 12.63
CA PHE A 175 10.69 -4.87 12.10
C PHE A 175 11.37 -3.50 12.30
N TYR A 176 10.72 -2.42 11.86
CA TYR A 176 11.25 -1.07 12.00
C TYR A 176 11.53 -0.71 13.47
N SER A 177 10.56 -0.96 14.34
CA SER A 177 10.68 -0.67 15.78
C SER A 177 11.82 -1.45 16.46
N ALA A 178 12.06 -2.69 16.01
CA ALA A 178 13.11 -3.55 16.54
C ALA A 178 14.51 -3.20 16.00
N THR A 179 14.58 -2.72 14.75
CA THR A 179 15.88 -2.52 14.06
C THR A 179 16.38 -1.08 14.10
N PHE A 180 15.51 -0.10 14.24
CA PHE A 180 15.92 1.30 14.28
C PHE A 180 16.97 1.59 15.35
N PRO A 181 16.86 1.07 16.60
CA PRO A 181 17.90 1.25 17.61
C PRO A 181 19.27 0.64 17.22
N THR A 182 19.31 -0.36 16.32
CA THR A 182 20.57 -1.01 15.91
C THR A 182 21.43 -0.13 14.99
N ILE A 183 20.85 0.95 14.45
CA ILE A 183 21.52 1.93 13.58
C ILE A 183 21.60 3.33 14.19
N ASP A 184 21.00 3.56 15.36
CA ASP A 184 20.91 4.89 15.99
C ASP A 184 22.29 5.52 16.28
N GLY A 185 23.34 4.70 16.44
CA GLY A 185 24.72 5.15 16.60
C GLY A 185 25.41 5.71 15.35
N GLY A 186 24.69 6.02 14.28
CA GLY A 186 25.22 6.58 13.03
C GLY A 186 25.20 5.62 11.84
N GLY A 187 24.46 4.51 11.94
CA GLY A 187 24.18 3.62 10.81
C GLY A 187 23.19 4.21 9.82
N ARG A 188 22.88 3.46 8.77
CA ARG A 188 21.91 3.86 7.74
C ARG A 188 20.81 2.84 7.53
N MET A 189 19.65 3.30 7.05
CA MET A 189 18.58 2.44 6.60
C MET A 189 18.09 2.89 5.21
N THR A 190 18.08 1.96 4.27
CA THR A 190 17.60 2.20 2.91
C THR A 190 16.48 1.21 2.62
N LEU A 191 15.27 1.71 2.45
CA LEU A 191 14.09 0.90 2.15
C LEU A 191 13.64 1.16 0.72
N VAL A 192 13.60 0.12 -0.10
CA VAL A 192 13.21 0.21 -1.52
C VAL A 192 11.98 -0.66 -1.75
N SER A 193 10.95 -0.12 -2.40
CA SER A 193 9.75 -0.90 -2.70
C SER A 193 8.89 -0.29 -3.81
N SER A 194 8.11 -1.12 -4.47
CA SER A 194 6.90 -0.64 -5.15
C SER A 194 5.86 -0.21 -4.11
N PRO A 195 4.99 0.78 -4.40
CA PRO A 195 3.97 1.24 -3.46
C PRO A 195 2.99 0.14 -3.05
N ALA A 196 2.63 0.13 -1.76
CA ALA A 196 1.50 -0.62 -1.25
C ALA A 196 0.94 0.09 0.00
N PRO A 197 -0.36 -0.11 0.32
CA PRO A 197 -0.93 0.40 1.56
C PRO A 197 -0.24 -0.27 2.76
N GLY A 198 -0.02 0.47 3.84
CA GLY A 198 0.57 -0.08 5.07
C GLY A 198 1.65 0.78 5.70
N PHE A 199 2.57 0.13 6.42
CA PHE A 199 3.60 0.83 7.19
C PHE A 199 4.55 1.65 6.32
N PHE A 200 5.02 1.09 5.19
CA PHE A 200 5.94 1.81 4.29
C PHE A 200 5.32 3.10 3.74
N LYS A 201 3.99 3.09 3.43
CA LYS A 201 3.27 4.31 3.07
C LYS A 201 3.29 5.34 4.20
N ARG A 202 2.99 4.92 5.45
CA ARG A 202 3.02 5.82 6.61
C ARG A 202 4.42 6.38 6.85
N LEU A 203 5.44 5.56 6.66
CA LEU A 203 6.83 6.00 6.78
C LEU A 203 7.20 7.08 5.74
N CYS A 204 6.67 6.98 4.52
CA CYS A 204 6.89 7.98 3.47
C CYS A 204 6.03 9.25 3.67
N PHE A 205 4.77 9.10 4.06
CA PHE A 205 3.76 10.17 4.08
C PHE A 205 3.06 10.26 5.43
N ASP A 206 3.72 10.38 6.53
CA ASP A 206 2.98 10.52 7.78
C ASP A 206 1.87 11.59 7.63
N ALA A 207 0.62 11.23 7.94
CA ALA A 207 -0.62 11.85 7.48
C ALA A 207 -0.80 13.36 7.80
N MET A 208 0.14 13.97 8.48
CA MET A 208 0.04 15.37 8.94
C MET A 208 1.21 16.29 8.53
N ASP A 209 2.29 15.76 7.90
CA ASP A 209 3.51 16.56 7.72
C ASP A 209 4.27 16.27 6.42
N VAL A 210 3.57 16.13 5.32
CA VAL A 210 4.24 16.20 4.00
C VAL A 210 4.56 17.68 3.75
N SER A 211 5.75 18.11 4.17
CA SER A 211 6.32 19.35 3.64
C SER A 211 6.46 19.16 2.15
N GLY A 212 5.98 20.12 1.37
CA GLY A 212 6.06 20.09 -0.10
C GLY A 212 7.44 19.69 -0.62
N ASP A 213 7.55 19.45 -1.90
CA ASP A 213 8.78 19.02 -2.56
C ASP A 213 10.00 19.78 -2.02
N ILE A 214 10.96 19.03 -1.47
CA ILE A 214 12.21 19.60 -1.01
C ILE A 214 12.88 20.24 -2.21
N ASN A 215 13.43 21.43 -2.00
CA ASN A 215 14.32 22.00 -2.98
C ASN A 215 15.54 21.08 -3.15
N VAL A 216 15.56 20.27 -4.19
CA VAL A 216 16.63 19.32 -4.49
C VAL A 216 18.00 20.02 -4.52
N ALA A 217 18.05 21.31 -4.84
CA ALA A 217 19.27 22.12 -4.83
C ALA A 217 19.94 22.25 -3.45
N GLU A 218 19.20 22.10 -2.34
CA GLU A 218 19.79 22.09 -0.99
C GLU A 218 20.59 20.81 -0.73
N TYR A 219 20.22 19.69 -1.37
CA TYR A 219 20.82 18.36 -1.16
C TYR A 219 21.72 17.93 -2.31
N ALA A 220 21.47 18.47 -3.51
CA ALA A 220 22.26 18.21 -4.71
C ALA A 220 22.34 19.52 -5.52
N PRO A 221 23.22 20.46 -5.15
CA PRO A 221 23.29 21.80 -5.75
C PRO A 221 23.57 21.80 -7.26
N ASP A 222 24.11 20.71 -7.79
CA ASP A 222 24.32 20.51 -9.24
C ASP A 222 23.02 20.21 -9.99
N TYR A 223 21.95 19.79 -9.30
CA TYR A 223 20.64 19.52 -9.88
C TYR A 223 19.71 20.73 -9.75
N LYS A 224 19.84 21.64 -10.70
CA LYS A 224 19.07 22.90 -10.74
C LYS A 224 17.65 22.77 -11.31
N ARG A 225 17.19 21.58 -11.69
CA ARG A 225 15.88 21.35 -12.33
C ARG A 225 15.12 20.22 -11.69
N PRO A 226 13.79 20.33 -11.55
CA PRO A 226 12.98 19.16 -11.24
C PRO A 226 13.18 18.10 -12.32
N MET A 227 13.55 16.89 -11.91
CA MET A 227 13.72 15.77 -12.82
C MET A 227 12.36 15.14 -13.09
N GLN A 228 12.01 14.96 -14.37
CA GLN A 228 10.76 14.31 -14.73
C GLN A 228 10.66 12.92 -14.11
N GLY A 229 9.53 12.62 -13.46
CA GLY A 229 9.26 11.33 -12.83
C GLY A 229 10.02 11.09 -11.52
N VAL A 230 10.63 12.10 -10.94
CA VAL A 230 11.27 12.03 -9.62
C VAL A 230 10.67 13.09 -8.71
N ARG A 231 10.28 12.70 -7.50
CA ARG A 231 9.87 13.58 -6.41
C ARG A 231 10.70 13.28 -5.17
N ILE A 232 11.11 14.31 -4.44
CA ILE A 232 11.93 14.15 -3.24
C ILE A 232 11.35 15.02 -2.13
N TRP A 233 11.21 14.43 -0.94
CA TRP A 233 10.75 15.17 0.25
C TRP A 233 11.35 14.57 1.53
N LEU A 234 11.34 15.35 2.59
CA LEU A 234 11.70 14.91 3.94
C LEU A 234 10.44 14.69 4.76
N ASN A 235 10.28 13.49 5.31
CA ASN A 235 9.31 13.30 6.38
C ASN A 235 9.89 13.83 7.69
N LYS A 236 9.41 14.98 8.15
CA LYS A 236 9.95 15.69 9.33
C LYS A 236 9.77 14.91 10.62
N LYS A 237 8.75 14.05 10.70
CA LYS A 237 8.42 13.30 11.91
C LYS A 237 9.41 12.15 12.17
N ASN A 238 9.76 11.40 11.14
CA ASN A 238 10.65 10.24 11.25
C ASN A 238 12.03 10.45 10.61
N ARG A 239 12.27 11.64 10.00
CA ARG A 239 13.52 12.05 9.36
C ARG A 239 13.94 11.22 8.15
N PHE A 240 13.03 10.43 7.58
CA PHE A 240 13.32 9.78 6.31
C PHE A 240 13.30 10.77 5.16
N MET A 241 14.38 10.80 4.39
CA MET A 241 14.38 11.34 3.05
C MET A 241 13.64 10.36 2.15
N VAL A 242 12.66 10.84 1.39
CA VAL A 242 11.91 10.01 0.46
C VAL A 242 12.22 10.46 -0.96
N MET A 243 12.62 9.51 -1.82
CA MET A 243 12.81 9.73 -3.24
C MET A 243 11.87 8.80 -4.02
N GLU A 244 10.77 9.34 -4.51
CA GLU A 244 9.84 8.60 -5.35
C GLU A 244 10.31 8.63 -6.81
N ILE A 245 10.36 7.44 -7.44
CA ILE A 245 10.90 7.25 -8.79
C ILE A 245 9.87 6.59 -9.69
N HIS A 246 9.24 7.38 -10.55
CA HIS A 246 8.32 6.93 -11.57
C HIS A 246 9.07 6.46 -12.82
N TYR A 247 8.51 5.52 -13.61
CA TYR A 247 9.19 5.00 -14.82
C TYR A 247 9.56 6.08 -15.84
N THR A 248 8.84 7.19 -15.87
CA THR A 248 9.13 8.32 -16.75
C THR A 248 10.43 9.06 -16.41
N SER A 249 11.06 8.75 -15.28
CA SER A 249 12.42 9.23 -14.97
C SER A 249 13.46 8.61 -15.92
N ASP A 250 13.14 7.44 -16.48
CA ASP A 250 13.93 6.77 -17.51
C ASP A 250 13.50 7.27 -18.91
N PRO A 251 14.35 8.02 -19.64
CA PRO A 251 13.99 8.51 -20.97
C PRO A 251 13.55 7.42 -21.95
N THR A 252 14.09 6.21 -21.83
CA THR A 252 13.75 5.07 -22.71
C THR A 252 12.35 4.52 -22.48
N LYS A 253 11.69 4.91 -21.40
CA LYS A 253 10.34 4.44 -21.01
C LYS A 253 9.25 5.52 -21.15
N ARG A 254 9.57 6.65 -21.74
CA ARG A 254 8.63 7.78 -21.91
C ARG A 254 7.70 7.64 -23.10
N ASP A 255 8.03 6.75 -24.03
CA ASP A 255 7.20 6.51 -25.20
C ASP A 255 5.78 6.03 -24.79
N PRO A 256 4.71 6.60 -25.36
CA PRO A 256 3.34 6.16 -25.09
C PRO A 256 3.11 4.66 -25.32
N SER A 257 3.78 4.07 -26.30
CA SER A 257 3.69 2.64 -26.60
C SER A 257 4.18 1.77 -25.45
N TYR A 258 5.18 2.23 -24.68
CA TYR A 258 5.62 1.55 -23.46
C TYR A 258 4.50 1.48 -22.42
N LYS A 259 3.81 2.61 -22.19
CA LYS A 259 2.67 2.70 -21.28
C LYS A 259 1.55 1.74 -21.70
N GLU A 260 1.14 1.80 -22.95
CA GLU A 260 0.08 0.94 -23.51
C GLU A 260 0.43 -0.54 -23.43
N SER A 261 1.65 -0.92 -23.76
CA SER A 261 2.14 -2.30 -23.68
C SER A 261 2.01 -2.85 -22.25
N ILE A 262 2.41 -2.06 -21.24
CA ILE A 262 2.32 -2.48 -19.84
C ILE A 262 0.87 -2.53 -19.36
N MET A 263 0.05 -1.51 -19.69
CA MET A 263 -1.37 -1.49 -19.33
C MET A 263 -2.12 -2.72 -19.86
N ASN A 264 -1.83 -3.11 -21.11
CA ASN A 264 -2.49 -4.26 -21.74
C ASN A 264 -1.97 -5.62 -21.23
N SER A 265 -0.81 -5.64 -20.55
CA SER A 265 -0.17 -6.88 -20.07
C SER A 265 -0.61 -7.33 -18.68
N MET A 266 -1.36 -6.51 -17.94
CA MET A 266 -1.74 -6.82 -16.56
C MET A 266 -3.05 -6.13 -16.14
N PRO A 267 -3.73 -6.63 -15.06
CA PRO A 267 -4.90 -5.97 -14.50
C PRO A 267 -4.63 -4.51 -14.11
N ARG A 268 -5.59 -3.61 -14.41
CA ARG A 268 -5.47 -2.16 -14.14
C ARG A 268 -5.03 -1.82 -12.70
N PRO A 269 -5.57 -2.43 -11.62
CA PRO A 269 -5.11 -2.13 -10.26
C PRO A 269 -3.62 -2.41 -10.06
N LYS A 270 -3.12 -3.51 -10.63
CA LYS A 270 -1.70 -3.86 -10.56
C LYS A 270 -0.83 -2.87 -11.32
N TYR A 271 -1.28 -2.45 -12.52
CA TYR A 271 -0.62 -1.40 -13.30
C TYR A 271 -0.53 -0.08 -12.51
N LEU A 272 -1.65 0.39 -11.96
CA LEU A 272 -1.70 1.65 -11.19
C LEU A 272 -0.73 1.62 -10.00
N ARG A 273 -0.66 0.51 -9.27
CA ARG A 273 0.25 0.34 -8.14
C ARG A 273 1.71 0.27 -8.58
N GLU A 274 2.03 -0.62 -9.52
CA GLU A 274 3.41 -0.98 -9.84
C GLU A 274 4.08 -0.03 -10.83
N TYR A 275 3.29 0.75 -11.59
CA TYR A 275 3.81 1.66 -12.62
C TYR A 275 3.40 3.12 -12.42
N GLU A 276 2.17 3.41 -12.03
CA GLU A 276 1.71 4.78 -11.77
C GLU A 276 1.91 5.22 -10.32
N LEU A 277 2.49 4.37 -9.47
CA LEU A 277 2.81 4.62 -8.06
C LEU A 277 1.59 4.98 -7.21
N GLU A 278 0.42 4.43 -7.53
CA GLU A 278 -0.77 4.60 -6.72
C GLU A 278 -0.71 3.74 -5.46
N TRP A 279 -0.64 4.39 -4.31
CA TRP A 279 -0.45 3.77 -3.01
C TRP A 279 -1.67 3.04 -2.45
N ASP A 280 -2.86 3.47 -2.83
CA ASP A 280 -4.11 2.94 -2.30
C ASP A 280 -4.74 1.88 -3.22
N THR A 281 -3.94 1.31 -4.11
CA THR A 281 -4.37 0.23 -5.00
C THR A 281 -4.09 -1.13 -4.37
N TYR A 282 -5.13 -1.91 -4.19
CA TYR A 282 -5.09 -3.23 -3.55
C TYR A 282 -5.00 -4.34 -4.61
N SER A 283 -4.28 -5.43 -4.29
CA SER A 283 -4.04 -6.53 -5.25
C SER A 283 -5.15 -7.57 -5.30
N GLY A 284 -6.01 -7.65 -4.27
CA GLY A 284 -7.13 -8.59 -4.21
C GLY A 284 -8.30 -8.19 -5.11
N GLN A 285 -9.16 -9.16 -5.47
CA GLN A 285 -10.41 -8.84 -6.15
C GLN A 285 -11.27 -7.92 -5.26
N PRO A 286 -11.71 -6.74 -5.74
CA PRO A 286 -12.60 -5.89 -4.96
C PRO A 286 -13.92 -6.60 -4.68
N VAL A 287 -14.46 -6.39 -3.49
CA VAL A 287 -15.77 -6.96 -3.13
C VAL A 287 -16.88 -6.41 -4.02
N TYR A 288 -16.73 -5.16 -4.45
CA TYR A 288 -17.70 -4.45 -5.27
C TYR A 288 -17.07 -3.93 -6.57
N PRO A 289 -16.82 -4.81 -7.57
CA PRO A 289 -16.32 -4.39 -8.88
C PRO A 289 -17.33 -3.53 -9.65
N GLU A 290 -18.60 -3.50 -9.20
CA GLU A 290 -19.69 -2.71 -9.78
C GLU A 290 -19.55 -1.20 -9.50
N PHE A 291 -18.69 -0.79 -8.53
CA PHE A 291 -18.49 0.62 -8.18
C PHE A 291 -17.66 1.36 -9.23
N GLY A 292 -18.07 2.56 -9.58
CA GLY A 292 -17.38 3.45 -10.52
C GLY A 292 -17.62 4.93 -10.23
N ASP A 293 -17.00 5.79 -11.00
CA ASP A 293 -17.05 7.26 -10.81
C ASP A 293 -18.48 7.84 -10.89
N ILE A 294 -19.38 7.16 -11.60
CA ILE A 294 -20.81 7.55 -11.67
C ILE A 294 -21.52 7.55 -10.31
N HIS A 295 -20.96 6.86 -9.32
CA HIS A 295 -21.51 6.75 -7.96
C HIS A 295 -20.99 7.85 -7.03
N ILE A 296 -19.98 8.62 -7.44
CA ILE A 296 -19.32 9.61 -6.60
C ILE A 296 -19.99 10.97 -6.74
N LEU A 297 -20.35 11.56 -5.58
CA LEU A 297 -20.78 12.94 -5.50
C LEU A 297 -19.62 13.83 -5.08
N HIS A 298 -19.38 14.89 -5.84
CA HIS A 298 -18.36 15.90 -5.54
C HIS A 298 -18.92 17.08 -4.73
N GLU A 299 -20.25 17.27 -4.80
CA GLU A 299 -20.98 18.28 -4.02
C GLU A 299 -21.72 17.62 -2.85
N LYS A 300 -21.79 18.34 -1.73
CA LYS A 300 -22.45 17.84 -0.52
C LYS A 300 -23.96 17.77 -0.71
N PRO A 301 -24.54 16.55 -0.72
CA PRO A 301 -25.99 16.41 -0.85
C PRO A 301 -26.67 16.83 0.45
N GLN A 302 -27.90 17.37 0.30
CA GLN A 302 -28.77 17.68 1.43
C GLN A 302 -29.83 16.60 1.58
N PRO A 303 -30.17 16.18 2.81
CA PRO A 303 -31.23 15.21 3.01
C PRO A 303 -32.61 15.80 2.71
N SER A 304 -33.46 15.03 2.07
CA SER A 304 -34.84 15.40 1.75
C SER A 304 -35.69 15.41 3.02
N HIS A 305 -36.42 16.49 3.24
CA HIS A 305 -37.36 16.61 4.36
C HIS A 305 -38.52 15.62 4.21
N GLY A 306 -39.05 15.14 5.32
CA GLY A 306 -40.19 14.22 5.35
C GLY A 306 -39.85 12.74 5.14
N LEU A 307 -38.61 12.41 4.76
CA LEU A 307 -38.12 11.04 4.68
C LEU A 307 -37.15 10.76 5.85
N PRO A 308 -37.15 9.55 6.44
CA PRO A 308 -36.24 9.21 7.49
C PRO A 308 -34.80 9.14 6.98
N LEU A 309 -33.86 9.56 7.83
CA LEU A 309 -32.44 9.22 7.66
C LEU A 309 -32.20 7.77 8.11
N LEU A 310 -31.21 7.16 7.51
CA LEU A 310 -30.80 5.78 7.76
C LEU A 310 -29.45 5.79 8.44
N ILE A 311 -29.29 4.98 9.48
CA ILE A 311 -28.00 4.79 10.13
C ILE A 311 -27.79 3.31 10.44
N ALA A 312 -26.57 2.86 10.23
CA ALA A 312 -26.19 1.54 10.74
C ALA A 312 -24.86 1.63 11.49
N PHE A 313 -24.72 0.73 12.45
CA PHE A 313 -23.56 0.62 13.30
C PHE A 313 -22.92 -0.77 13.17
N ASP A 314 -21.61 -0.79 13.12
CA ASP A 314 -20.77 -1.96 13.36
C ASP A 314 -19.90 -1.68 14.59
N PHE A 315 -20.07 -2.47 15.66
CA PHE A 315 -19.39 -2.26 16.94
C PHE A 315 -18.26 -3.29 17.12
N GLY A 316 -17.23 -2.86 17.78
CA GLY A 316 -16.03 -3.59 18.14
C GLY A 316 -15.03 -2.59 18.71
N LEU A 317 -13.75 -2.93 18.70
CA LEU A 317 -12.68 -1.98 19.06
C LEU A 317 -12.45 -0.92 17.97
N THR A 318 -13.00 -1.12 16.77
CA THR A 318 -12.92 -0.18 15.65
C THR A 318 -14.36 0.11 15.17
N PRO A 319 -15.16 0.83 15.96
CA PRO A 319 -16.56 1.05 15.61
C PRO A 319 -16.72 1.96 14.42
N ALA A 320 -17.78 1.69 13.63
CA ALA A 320 -18.17 2.50 12.48
C ALA A 320 -19.67 2.81 12.51
N ALA A 321 -20.04 3.93 11.91
CA ALA A 321 -21.42 4.30 11.61
C ALA A 321 -21.49 4.89 10.20
N VAL A 322 -22.56 4.56 9.46
CA VAL A 322 -22.84 5.10 8.13
C VAL A 322 -24.21 5.74 8.12
N ILE A 323 -24.26 6.99 7.64
CA ILE A 323 -25.48 7.80 7.52
C ILE A 323 -25.87 7.90 6.04
N ALA A 324 -27.10 7.55 5.73
CA ALA A 324 -27.63 7.57 4.38
C ALA A 324 -29.10 8.01 4.36
N GLN A 325 -29.66 8.23 3.17
CA GLN A 325 -31.10 8.39 2.95
C GLN A 325 -31.51 7.64 1.69
N TYR A 326 -32.69 7.08 1.75
CA TYR A 326 -33.31 6.41 0.61
C TYR A 326 -34.50 7.24 0.11
N GLU A 327 -34.42 7.69 -1.13
CA GLU A 327 -35.45 8.50 -1.79
C GLU A 327 -35.79 7.92 -3.17
N GLY A 328 -37.07 7.59 -3.37
CA GLY A 328 -37.53 6.97 -4.61
C GLY A 328 -36.84 5.61 -4.85
N SER A 329 -35.87 5.58 -5.74
CA SER A 329 -35.08 4.38 -6.05
C SER A 329 -33.63 4.50 -5.62
N ARG A 330 -33.19 5.68 -5.14
CA ARG A 330 -31.80 6.02 -4.89
C ARG A 330 -31.44 5.98 -3.40
N LEU A 331 -30.32 5.32 -3.10
CA LEU A 331 -29.65 5.37 -1.81
C LEU A 331 -28.48 6.37 -1.90
N THR A 332 -28.52 7.44 -1.12
CA THR A 332 -27.45 8.43 -1.02
C THR A 332 -26.76 8.31 0.33
N VAL A 333 -25.45 8.09 0.32
CA VAL A 333 -24.61 8.02 1.53
C VAL A 333 -23.97 9.38 1.78
N PHE A 334 -24.25 9.96 2.95
CA PHE A 334 -23.83 11.32 3.32
C PHE A 334 -22.55 11.35 4.13
N LYS A 335 -22.40 10.40 5.07
CA LYS A 335 -21.35 10.44 6.08
C LYS A 335 -20.99 9.06 6.59
N GLU A 336 -19.70 8.82 6.77
CA GLU A 336 -19.19 7.77 7.65
C GLU A 336 -18.56 8.38 8.90
N ILE A 337 -18.64 7.69 10.02
CA ILE A 337 -17.97 8.01 11.26
C ILE A 337 -17.26 6.74 11.71
N CYS A 338 -15.93 6.78 11.81
CA CYS A 338 -15.10 5.65 12.22
C CYS A 338 -14.24 6.06 13.41
N ALA A 339 -13.98 5.13 14.33
CA ALA A 339 -13.06 5.33 15.44
C ALA A 339 -12.18 4.10 15.63
N VAL A 340 -11.09 4.24 16.38
CA VAL A 340 -10.14 3.17 16.69
C VAL A 340 -9.97 3.10 18.20
N ASN A 341 -9.87 1.88 18.75
CA ASN A 341 -9.73 1.61 20.19
C ASN A 341 -10.83 2.27 21.04
N MET A 342 -12.08 2.15 20.58
CA MET A 342 -13.23 2.80 21.21
C MET A 342 -14.43 1.85 21.31
N GLY A 343 -14.97 1.67 22.51
CA GLY A 343 -16.21 0.92 22.71
C GLY A 343 -17.46 1.73 22.38
N ALA A 344 -18.60 1.04 22.27
CA ALA A 344 -19.90 1.61 21.90
C ALA A 344 -20.33 2.78 22.83
N GLU A 345 -20.08 2.69 24.13
CA GLU A 345 -20.47 3.72 25.12
C GLU A 345 -19.78 5.07 24.88
N ARG A 346 -18.55 5.07 24.38
CA ARG A 346 -17.81 6.29 24.02
C ARG A 346 -18.09 6.74 22.59
N PHE A 347 -18.37 5.82 21.67
CA PHE A 347 -18.60 6.13 20.27
C PHE A 347 -19.97 6.78 20.02
N LEU A 348 -21.04 6.27 20.64
CA LEU A 348 -22.41 6.79 20.44
C LEU A 348 -22.57 8.27 20.78
N PRO A 349 -22.02 8.83 21.86
CA PRO A 349 -22.04 10.26 22.12
C PRO A 349 -21.44 11.10 20.98
N ILE A 350 -20.38 10.63 20.34
CA ILE A 350 -19.74 11.31 19.20
C ILE A 350 -20.71 11.34 18.02
N VAL A 351 -21.33 10.21 17.70
CA VAL A 351 -22.29 10.11 16.59
C VAL A 351 -23.53 10.96 16.84
N THR A 352 -24.08 10.91 18.05
CA THR A 352 -25.28 11.72 18.40
C THR A 352 -25.00 13.22 18.43
N ALA A 353 -23.81 13.64 18.89
CA ALA A 353 -23.37 15.02 18.81
C ALA A 353 -23.25 15.50 17.36
N TYR A 354 -22.62 14.69 16.49
CA TYR A 354 -22.53 14.98 15.06
C TYR A 354 -23.92 15.13 14.42
N ILE A 355 -24.85 14.23 14.73
CA ILE A 355 -26.23 14.28 14.21
C ILE A 355 -26.92 15.58 14.62
N ARG A 356 -26.84 15.97 15.90
CA ARG A 356 -27.46 17.20 16.39
C ARG A 356 -26.94 18.45 15.70
N LEU A 357 -25.64 18.47 15.41
CA LEU A 357 -24.98 19.62 14.76
C LEU A 357 -25.28 19.65 13.25
N SER A 358 -25.21 18.49 12.58
CA SER A 358 -25.28 18.43 11.11
C SER A 358 -26.68 18.23 10.57
N TYR A 359 -27.59 17.66 11.39
CA TYR A 359 -28.97 17.33 10.98
C TYR A 359 -29.99 17.80 12.05
N PRO A 360 -30.05 19.11 12.39
CA PRO A 360 -30.90 19.61 13.48
C PRO A 360 -32.40 19.36 13.26
N THR A 361 -32.86 19.33 12.01
CA THR A 361 -34.27 19.02 11.63
C THR A 361 -34.64 17.55 11.83
N PHE A 362 -33.64 16.66 12.00
CA PHE A 362 -33.80 15.23 12.26
C PHE A 362 -33.38 14.86 13.70
N SER A 363 -33.54 15.79 14.65
CA SER A 363 -33.07 15.62 16.04
C SER A 363 -33.79 14.54 16.85
N ASP A 364 -35.02 14.17 16.49
CA ASP A 364 -35.74 13.06 17.08
C ASP A 364 -35.24 11.72 16.49
N LEU A 365 -34.34 11.09 17.24
CA LEU A 365 -33.65 9.85 16.78
C LEU A 365 -34.59 8.67 16.66
N LYS A 366 -35.70 8.61 17.38
CA LYS A 366 -36.69 7.54 17.26
C LYS A 366 -37.60 7.71 16.04
N LYS A 367 -38.02 8.93 15.79
CA LYS A 367 -39.00 9.24 14.75
C LYS A 367 -38.35 9.41 13.38
N ASN A 368 -37.22 10.11 13.33
CA ASN A 368 -36.61 10.56 12.08
C ASN A 368 -35.54 9.64 11.54
N TRP A 369 -35.20 8.54 12.25
CA TRP A 369 -34.16 7.64 11.86
C TRP A 369 -34.62 6.18 11.81
N LYS A 370 -34.10 5.43 10.84
CA LYS A 370 -34.13 3.97 10.85
C LYS A 370 -32.69 3.51 11.19
N CYS A 371 -32.57 2.62 12.17
CA CYS A 371 -31.29 2.25 12.73
C CYS A 371 -31.10 0.73 12.66
N TRP A 372 -29.95 0.28 12.13
CA TRP A 372 -29.53 -1.12 12.13
C TRP A 372 -28.22 -1.30 12.88
N VAL A 373 -28.08 -2.48 13.49
CA VAL A 373 -26.90 -2.85 14.27
C VAL A 373 -26.50 -4.27 13.87
N ASP A 374 -25.21 -4.58 13.98
CA ASP A 374 -24.72 -5.96 13.82
C ASP A 374 -25.60 -6.94 14.63
N PRO A 375 -26.09 -8.05 14.03
CA PRO A 375 -26.91 -9.03 14.73
C PRO A 375 -26.30 -9.55 16.03
N SER A 376 -24.97 -9.65 16.13
CA SER A 376 -24.28 -10.05 17.36
C SER A 376 -24.51 -9.09 18.52
N GLY A 377 -24.80 -7.81 18.24
CA GLY A 377 -25.11 -6.79 19.22
C GLY A 377 -26.42 -7.02 20.00
N PHE A 378 -27.27 -7.97 19.54
CA PHE A 378 -28.47 -8.42 20.23
C PHE A 378 -28.22 -9.62 21.16
N ASN A 379 -27.07 -10.28 21.05
CA ASN A 379 -26.65 -11.34 21.96
C ASN A 379 -26.16 -10.74 23.29
N ARG A 380 -26.24 -11.51 24.37
CA ARG A 380 -25.63 -11.12 25.66
C ARG A 380 -24.11 -11.24 25.54
N ASN A 381 -23.40 -10.26 26.05
CA ASN A 381 -21.94 -10.38 26.24
C ASN A 381 -21.70 -11.26 27.50
N ASP A 382 -20.79 -12.23 27.39
CA ASP A 382 -20.46 -13.16 28.47
C ASP A 382 -19.86 -12.46 29.71
N ASN A 383 -19.30 -11.25 29.54
CA ASN A 383 -18.58 -10.53 30.59
C ASN A 383 -19.42 -9.52 31.38
N ASP A 384 -20.50 -8.94 30.84
CA ASP A 384 -21.27 -7.90 31.53
C ASP A 384 -22.80 -7.97 31.34
N GLU A 385 -23.28 -9.02 30.69
CA GLU A 385 -24.70 -9.27 30.36
C GLU A 385 -25.40 -8.16 29.56
N ARG A 386 -24.67 -7.14 29.12
CA ARG A 386 -25.21 -6.01 28.37
C ARG A 386 -25.25 -6.30 26.87
N ARG A 387 -26.35 -5.96 26.25
CA ARG A 387 -26.51 -6.01 24.79
C ARG A 387 -26.14 -4.66 24.21
N THR A 388 -25.27 -4.63 23.19
CA THR A 388 -24.88 -3.38 22.51
C THR A 388 -26.11 -2.68 21.93
N ALA A 389 -27.11 -3.41 21.45
CA ALA A 389 -28.40 -2.86 21.01
C ALA A 389 -29.11 -2.04 22.10
N ASN A 390 -29.00 -2.45 23.39
CA ASN A 390 -29.58 -1.67 24.49
C ASN A 390 -28.86 -0.32 24.68
N THR A 391 -27.56 -0.27 24.47
CA THR A 391 -26.78 0.99 24.53
C THR A 391 -27.20 1.95 23.41
N VAL A 392 -27.42 1.41 22.20
CA VAL A 392 -27.98 2.18 21.07
C VAL A 392 -29.39 2.70 21.36
N GLY A 393 -30.24 1.86 21.99
CA GLY A 393 -31.58 2.24 22.44
C GLY A 393 -31.56 3.38 23.49
N LYS A 394 -30.63 3.32 24.45
CA LYS A 394 -30.43 4.39 25.46
C LYS A 394 -29.94 5.68 24.83
N ALA A 395 -29.18 5.61 23.73
CA ALA A 395 -28.77 6.81 22.98
C ALA A 395 -29.91 7.48 22.21
N GLY A 396 -31.09 6.84 22.16
CA GLY A 396 -32.32 7.40 21.57
C GLY A 396 -32.75 6.80 20.24
N PHE A 397 -32.02 5.83 19.71
CA PHE A 397 -32.43 5.12 18.48
C PHE A 397 -33.38 3.96 18.76
N ASN A 398 -33.98 3.43 17.70
CA ASN A 398 -34.74 2.19 17.73
C ASN A 398 -33.98 1.13 16.88
N PRO A 399 -33.03 0.37 17.49
CA PRO A 399 -32.16 -0.52 16.74
C PRO A 399 -32.91 -1.77 16.23
N MET A 400 -32.65 -2.13 14.99
CA MET A 400 -33.09 -3.36 14.33
C MET A 400 -31.84 -4.20 13.98
N PRO A 401 -31.93 -5.54 13.97
CA PRO A 401 -30.83 -6.37 13.53
C PRO A 401 -30.55 -6.19 12.04
N GLY A 402 -29.28 -6.12 11.67
CA GLY A 402 -28.82 -6.16 10.28
C GLY A 402 -28.93 -7.54 9.65
N GLY A 403 -28.63 -7.66 8.39
CA GLY A 403 -28.64 -8.94 7.67
C GLY A 403 -27.57 -9.90 8.19
N ILE A 404 -27.89 -11.20 8.29
CA ILE A 404 -27.00 -12.22 8.89
C ILE A 404 -26.03 -12.80 7.84
N THR A 405 -26.52 -13.19 6.65
CA THR A 405 -25.68 -13.88 5.68
C THR A 405 -24.84 -12.92 4.84
N TRP A 406 -23.58 -13.27 4.66
CA TRP A 406 -22.65 -12.50 3.87
C TRP A 406 -23.13 -12.27 2.43
N GLU A 407 -23.63 -13.33 1.79
CA GLU A 407 -24.05 -13.31 0.40
C GLU A 407 -25.21 -12.33 0.20
N ALA A 408 -26.22 -12.35 1.07
CA ALA A 408 -27.34 -11.42 1.00
C ALA A 408 -26.91 -9.96 1.27
N ARG A 409 -25.99 -9.75 2.22
CA ARG A 409 -25.45 -8.43 2.53
C ARG A 409 -24.65 -7.85 1.35
N ARG A 410 -23.74 -8.64 0.77
CA ARG A 410 -22.95 -8.25 -0.41
C ARG A 410 -23.86 -7.94 -1.59
N GLN A 411 -24.83 -8.85 -1.89
CA GLN A 411 -25.78 -8.66 -2.97
C GLN A 411 -26.67 -7.43 -2.75
N GLY A 412 -26.98 -7.11 -1.50
CA GLY A 412 -27.74 -5.91 -1.14
C GLY A 412 -27.11 -4.62 -1.67
N VAL A 413 -25.79 -4.48 -1.50
CA VAL A 413 -25.04 -3.31 -1.99
C VAL A 413 -24.86 -3.39 -3.51
N ALA A 414 -24.52 -4.56 -4.05
CA ALA A 414 -24.29 -4.75 -5.48
C ALA A 414 -25.51 -4.38 -6.33
N ASP A 415 -26.73 -4.68 -5.86
CA ASP A 415 -27.96 -4.33 -6.55
C ASP A 415 -28.15 -2.81 -6.65
N PHE A 416 -27.78 -2.06 -5.60
CA PHE A 416 -27.81 -0.60 -5.66
C PHE A 416 -26.73 -0.03 -6.60
N LEU A 417 -25.53 -0.62 -6.59
CA LEU A 417 -24.45 -0.19 -7.47
C LEU A 417 -24.74 -0.46 -8.94
N SER A 418 -25.36 -1.61 -9.25
CA SER A 418 -25.70 -1.98 -10.64
C SER A 418 -27.00 -1.35 -11.12
N GLY A 419 -27.78 -0.75 -10.22
CA GLY A 419 -29.10 -0.22 -10.53
C GLY A 419 -29.02 1.14 -11.22
N LEU A 420 -29.94 1.31 -12.23
CA LEU A 420 -30.18 2.59 -12.88
C LEU A 420 -31.69 2.91 -12.82
N ASP A 421 -32.00 4.15 -12.49
CA ASP A 421 -33.35 4.68 -12.56
C ASP A 421 -33.36 5.92 -13.47
N LYS A 422 -34.10 5.83 -14.60
CA LYS A 422 -34.14 6.89 -15.62
C LYS A 422 -32.75 7.36 -16.06
N GLY A 423 -31.80 6.40 -16.21
CA GLY A 423 -30.43 6.67 -16.63
C GLY A 423 -29.52 7.22 -15.53
N LYS A 424 -29.99 7.33 -14.28
CA LYS A 424 -29.22 7.80 -13.15
C LYS A 424 -28.91 6.64 -12.18
N PRO A 425 -27.70 6.57 -11.54
CA PRO A 425 -27.36 5.51 -10.61
C PRO A 425 -28.29 5.49 -9.40
N THR A 426 -28.65 4.29 -8.95
CA THR A 426 -29.46 4.10 -7.73
C THR A 426 -28.64 4.13 -6.44
N PHE A 427 -27.31 4.22 -6.54
CA PHE A 427 -26.39 4.43 -5.44
C PHE A 427 -25.58 5.69 -5.67
N GLN A 428 -25.43 6.50 -4.64
CA GLN A 428 -24.51 7.66 -4.64
C GLN A 428 -23.84 7.82 -3.28
N ILE A 429 -22.60 8.28 -3.28
CA ILE A 429 -21.79 8.52 -2.07
C ILE A 429 -21.07 9.86 -2.15
N TYR A 430 -21.12 10.64 -1.07
CA TYR A 430 -20.36 11.87 -0.96
C TYR A 430 -18.92 11.56 -0.50
N GLU A 431 -17.98 11.59 -1.43
CA GLU A 431 -16.61 11.13 -1.24
C GLU A 431 -15.89 11.84 -0.08
N LYS A 432 -16.05 13.17 0.06
CA LYS A 432 -15.32 13.95 1.06
C LYS A 432 -15.67 13.58 2.51
N ASP A 433 -16.91 13.17 2.75
CA ASP A 433 -17.38 12.78 4.09
C ASP A 433 -17.41 11.25 4.28
N CYS A 434 -17.03 10.46 3.23
CA CYS A 434 -17.00 9.01 3.24
C CYS A 434 -15.67 8.45 2.67
N PRO A 435 -14.49 8.91 3.17
CA PRO A 435 -13.20 8.53 2.58
C PRO A 435 -12.85 7.05 2.74
N VAL A 436 -13.21 6.39 3.86
CA VAL A 436 -12.90 4.98 4.09
C VAL A 436 -13.76 4.07 3.23
N LEU A 437 -15.08 4.36 3.11
CA LEU A 437 -15.98 3.65 2.21
C LEU A 437 -15.54 3.79 0.75
N THR A 438 -15.28 5.02 0.31
CA THR A 438 -14.83 5.28 -1.06
C THR A 438 -13.52 4.56 -1.38
N LYS A 439 -12.56 4.61 -0.46
CA LYS A 439 -11.33 3.82 -0.55
C LYS A 439 -11.59 2.31 -0.60
N GLY A 440 -12.51 1.85 0.23
CA GLY A 440 -12.94 0.45 0.25
C GLY A 440 -13.51 0.03 -1.10
N PHE A 441 -14.40 0.81 -1.69
CA PHE A 441 -14.96 0.57 -3.02
C PHE A 441 -13.91 0.59 -4.13
N LYS A 442 -12.93 1.48 -4.05
CA LYS A 442 -11.80 1.56 -5.01
C LYS A 442 -10.77 0.42 -4.83
N GLY A 443 -11.11 -0.62 -4.05
CA GLY A 443 -10.32 -1.84 -3.89
C GLY A 443 -9.78 -2.08 -2.48
N GLY A 444 -9.92 -1.14 -1.54
CA GLY A 444 -9.50 -1.32 -0.14
C GLY A 444 -10.29 -2.39 0.61
N TYR A 445 -11.52 -2.69 0.17
CA TYR A 445 -12.33 -3.80 0.65
C TYR A 445 -12.32 -4.90 -0.41
N HIS A 446 -11.49 -5.91 -0.20
CA HIS A 446 -11.18 -6.92 -1.19
C HIS A 446 -11.07 -8.33 -0.58
N TYR A 447 -11.15 -9.33 -1.44
CA TYR A 447 -10.90 -10.72 -1.08
C TYR A 447 -9.39 -11.00 -0.96
N PRO A 448 -8.99 -12.05 -0.23
CA PRO A 448 -7.59 -12.50 -0.20
C PRO A 448 -7.06 -12.83 -1.59
N ASP A 449 -5.75 -12.68 -1.82
CA ASP A 449 -5.11 -12.98 -3.12
C ASP A 449 -5.31 -14.46 -3.56
N LYS A 450 -5.46 -15.38 -2.59
CA LYS A 450 -5.74 -16.81 -2.83
C LYS A 450 -7.24 -17.15 -2.93
N ALA A 451 -8.10 -16.15 -3.09
CA ALA A 451 -9.55 -16.35 -3.17
C ALA A 451 -9.99 -17.27 -4.31
N VAL A 452 -9.19 -17.37 -5.37
CA VAL A 452 -9.47 -18.24 -6.55
C VAL A 452 -9.46 -19.73 -6.18
N GLU A 453 -8.77 -20.12 -5.09
CA GLU A 453 -8.67 -21.51 -4.62
C GLU A 453 -9.80 -21.90 -3.64
N LEU A 454 -10.64 -20.94 -3.22
CA LEU A 454 -11.69 -21.16 -2.24
C LEU A 454 -13.04 -21.41 -2.92
N ALA A 455 -13.85 -22.28 -2.32
CA ALA A 455 -15.25 -22.44 -2.76
C ALA A 455 -16.03 -21.13 -2.53
N PRO A 456 -17.01 -20.79 -3.38
CA PRO A 456 -17.76 -19.52 -3.31
C PRO A 456 -18.37 -19.24 -1.93
N ASN A 457 -18.84 -20.27 -1.22
CA ASN A 457 -19.42 -20.16 0.12
C ASN A 457 -18.36 -19.89 1.23
N GLN A 458 -17.08 -20.09 0.95
CA GLN A 458 -15.96 -19.82 1.87
C GLN A 458 -15.32 -18.46 1.60
N LEU A 459 -15.67 -17.81 0.51
CA LEU A 459 -15.09 -16.55 0.10
C LEU A 459 -15.55 -15.42 1.03
N ARG A 460 -14.62 -14.89 1.83
CA ARG A 460 -14.86 -13.75 2.73
C ARG A 460 -13.80 -12.68 2.47
N PRO A 461 -14.18 -11.39 2.52
CA PRO A 461 -13.21 -10.30 2.39
C PRO A 461 -12.26 -10.27 3.57
N LEU A 462 -11.07 -9.69 3.34
CA LEU A 462 -10.11 -9.43 4.40
C LEU A 462 -10.70 -8.43 5.40
N LYS A 463 -10.57 -8.74 6.69
CA LYS A 463 -10.92 -7.81 7.76
C LYS A 463 -9.83 -6.74 7.88
N ASN A 464 -10.21 -5.49 7.61
CA ASN A 464 -9.35 -4.31 7.70
C ASN A 464 -10.20 -3.08 8.06
N ALA A 465 -9.60 -1.90 8.10
CA ALA A 465 -10.30 -0.66 8.44
C ALA A 465 -11.51 -0.36 7.53
N ALA A 466 -11.49 -0.78 6.26
CA ALA A 466 -12.59 -0.58 5.34
C ALA A 466 -13.78 -1.54 5.60
N SER A 467 -13.57 -2.70 6.22
CA SER A 467 -14.62 -3.69 6.44
C SER A 467 -15.75 -3.16 7.34
N HIS A 468 -15.41 -2.40 8.40
CA HIS A 468 -16.40 -1.92 9.37
C HIS A 468 -17.46 -0.96 8.76
N PRO A 469 -17.09 0.14 8.06
CA PRO A 469 -18.09 0.98 7.41
C PRO A 469 -18.80 0.27 6.24
N HIS A 470 -18.15 -0.69 5.55
CA HIS A 470 -18.84 -1.51 4.56
C HIS A 470 -19.87 -2.45 5.18
N ASP A 471 -19.61 -3.04 6.34
CA ASP A 471 -20.58 -3.84 7.09
C ASP A 471 -21.80 -2.96 7.47
N CYS A 472 -21.58 -1.71 7.94
CA CYS A 472 -22.66 -0.75 8.18
C CYS A 472 -23.48 -0.48 6.91
N LEU A 473 -22.84 -0.21 5.79
CA LEU A 473 -23.52 0.03 4.51
C LEU A 473 -24.34 -1.19 4.07
N GLN A 474 -23.83 -2.39 4.26
CA GLN A 474 -24.54 -3.63 3.97
C GLN A 474 -25.82 -3.77 4.82
N TYR A 475 -25.77 -3.37 6.10
CA TYR A 475 -26.96 -3.36 6.96
C TYR A 475 -27.98 -2.33 6.49
N VAL A 476 -27.56 -1.13 6.08
CA VAL A 476 -28.46 -0.12 5.49
C VAL A 476 -29.13 -0.66 4.24
N CYS A 477 -28.35 -1.20 3.28
CA CYS A 477 -28.89 -1.71 2.02
C CYS A 477 -29.89 -2.87 2.23
N GLY A 478 -29.57 -3.80 3.14
CA GLY A 478 -30.45 -4.90 3.52
C GLY A 478 -31.73 -4.40 4.18
N GLY A 479 -31.63 -3.42 5.06
CA GLY A 479 -32.75 -2.81 5.75
C GLY A 479 -33.70 -2.06 4.80
N VAL A 480 -33.18 -1.34 3.79
CA VAL A 480 -34.01 -0.69 2.75
C VAL A 480 -34.78 -1.72 1.93
N LYS A 481 -34.15 -2.87 1.61
CA LYS A 481 -34.83 -3.93 0.89
C LYS A 481 -36.02 -4.52 1.64
N SER A 482 -35.86 -4.75 2.95
CA SER A 482 -36.94 -5.26 3.80
C SER A 482 -38.12 -4.26 3.87
N ILE A 483 -37.84 -2.96 3.99
CA ILE A 483 -38.89 -1.91 3.98
C ILE A 483 -39.65 -1.89 2.65
N ARG A 484 -39.00 -2.11 1.51
CA ARG A 484 -39.64 -2.18 0.18
C ARG A 484 -40.61 -3.35 0.06
N VAL A 485 -40.22 -4.52 0.63
CA VAL A 485 -41.07 -5.71 0.62
C VAL A 485 -42.37 -5.46 1.42
N ASP A 486 -42.23 -4.86 2.60
CA ASP A 486 -43.37 -4.53 3.46
C ASP A 486 -44.31 -3.49 2.84
N GLN A 487 -43.84 -2.62 1.94
CA GLN A 487 -44.63 -1.63 1.23
C GLN A 487 -45.18 -2.12 -0.11
N GLY A 488 -44.99 -3.40 -0.46
CA GLY A 488 -45.49 -4.00 -1.69
C GLY A 488 -44.82 -3.54 -3.01
N LEU A 489 -43.71 -2.83 -2.90
CA LEU A 489 -42.88 -2.37 -4.03
C LEU A 489 -42.00 -3.51 -4.56
N ARG A 490 -42.40 -4.16 -5.66
CA ARG A 490 -41.53 -5.17 -6.31
C ARG A 490 -40.29 -4.51 -6.90
N ILE A 491 -39.11 -5.07 -6.57
CA ILE A 491 -37.87 -4.73 -7.23
C ILE A 491 -37.91 -5.26 -8.67
N PRO A 492 -37.68 -4.45 -9.71
CA PRO A 492 -37.45 -4.99 -11.04
C PRO A 492 -36.21 -5.89 -11.00
N SER A 493 -36.40 -7.19 -11.23
CA SER A 493 -35.25 -8.08 -11.47
C SER A 493 -34.53 -7.63 -12.74
N PRO A 494 -33.17 -7.62 -12.78
CA PRO A 494 -32.46 -7.37 -14.01
C PRO A 494 -32.89 -8.41 -15.04
N SER A 495 -33.43 -7.96 -16.17
CA SER A 495 -33.77 -8.83 -17.30
C SER A 495 -32.44 -9.28 -17.94
N TYR A 496 -31.93 -10.41 -17.52
CA TYR A 496 -30.95 -11.15 -18.30
C TYR A 496 -31.65 -11.70 -19.52
N SER A 497 -31.46 -11.06 -20.68
CA SER A 497 -31.84 -11.65 -21.96
C SER A 497 -30.95 -12.89 -22.16
N LYS A 498 -31.57 -14.06 -22.01
CA LYS A 498 -30.99 -15.33 -22.45
C LYS A 498 -31.00 -15.35 -23.98
N GLU A 499 -29.98 -14.81 -24.61
CA GLU A 499 -29.66 -15.22 -25.99
C GLU A 499 -28.94 -16.57 -25.93
N THR A 500 -29.74 -17.62 -25.92
CA THR A 500 -29.26 -18.97 -26.24
C THR A 500 -28.98 -19.07 -27.74
N ARG A 501 -27.78 -18.83 -28.19
CA ARG A 501 -27.31 -19.30 -29.49
C ARG A 501 -27.02 -20.79 -29.41
N ASN A 502 -28.00 -21.57 -29.86
CA ASN A 502 -27.81 -22.96 -30.24
C ASN A 502 -26.83 -23.04 -31.43
N VAL A 503 -25.56 -23.36 -31.17
CA VAL A 503 -24.64 -23.83 -32.20
C VAL A 503 -24.52 -25.35 -32.05
N ARG A 504 -25.25 -26.08 -32.92
CA ARG A 504 -24.99 -27.51 -33.10
C ARG A 504 -23.70 -27.69 -33.91
N PRO A 505 -22.82 -28.58 -33.53
CA PRO A 505 -21.68 -28.96 -34.40
C PRO A 505 -22.23 -29.83 -35.53
N ARG A 506 -21.89 -29.51 -36.77
CA ARG A 506 -21.95 -30.43 -37.90
C ARG A 506 -20.64 -31.19 -37.99
N ILE A 507 -20.82 -32.50 -38.21
CA ILE A 507 -19.85 -33.57 -38.46
C ILE A 507 -18.73 -33.16 -39.41
#